data_0c996e03372b98e3972e9052c1dca40b
#
_entry.id   0c996e03372b98e3972e9052c1dca40b
#
_cell.length_a   1.000
_cell.length_b   1.000
_cell.length_c   1.000
_cell.angle_alpha   90.00
_cell.angle_beta   90.00
_cell.angle_gamma   90.00
#
_symmetry.space_group_name_H-M   'P 1'
#
loop_
_entity.id
_entity.type
_entity.pdbx_description
1 polymer ?
#
loop_
_entity_poly.entity_id
_entity_poly.type
_entity_poly.pdbx_seq_one_letter_code
_entity_poly.pdbx_strand_id
1 'polypeptide(L)'
;QTFFALVGAIDESPGTVKMGLIAFDVGLCLLLARFLALRGMDPRRTLIYAWHPLPLVEVAGSGHIDILGSFFTLAALCALVLYRQVLAYALLAAATLSKLVPVFLLPFFRQHGDRAPSNRLRSLFSLSGRAPFLVFVVVISLGYMPYVNAEMHIFSGLTTYLNNWHFNDFFYSLFRSLLTLLTPSAATY
;
A
#
# COMPACT_ATOMS: atom_id res chain seq x y z
N GLN A 1 -3.13 -2.73 -11.97
CA GLN A 1 -3.36 -3.23 -13.34
C GLN A 1 -2.98 -4.72 -13.48
N THR A 2 -1.84 -5.18 -12.96
CA THR A 2 -1.43 -6.60 -12.99
C THR A 2 -2.49 -7.54 -12.37
N PHE A 3 -3.10 -7.14 -11.26
CA PHE A 3 -4.20 -7.87 -10.64
C PHE A 3 -5.37 -8.04 -11.61
N PHE A 4 -5.82 -6.95 -12.25
CA PHE A 4 -6.92 -6.99 -13.22
C PHE A 4 -6.57 -7.83 -14.45
N ALA A 5 -5.33 -7.76 -14.94
CA ALA A 5 -4.88 -8.59 -16.05
C ALA A 5 -4.90 -10.09 -15.71
N LEU A 6 -4.47 -10.46 -14.49
CA LEU A 6 -4.51 -11.85 -14.02
C LEU A 6 -5.93 -12.37 -13.84
N VAL A 7 -6.81 -11.56 -13.25
CA VAL A 7 -8.22 -11.94 -13.05
C VAL A 7 -8.97 -11.98 -14.36
N GLY A 8 -8.77 -11.00 -15.24
CA GLY A 8 -9.36 -10.95 -16.57
C GLY A 8 -8.93 -12.10 -17.49
N ALA A 9 -7.73 -12.68 -17.27
CA ALA A 9 -7.30 -13.89 -17.98
C ALA A 9 -8.12 -15.13 -17.57
N ILE A 10 -8.81 -15.12 -16.44
CA ILE A 10 -9.71 -16.20 -15.99
C ILE A 10 -11.13 -15.93 -16.52
N ASP A 11 -11.65 -14.75 -16.25
CA ASP A 11 -12.96 -14.31 -16.70
C ASP A 11 -13.08 -12.78 -16.53
N GLU A 12 -13.63 -12.09 -17.53
CA GLU A 12 -13.75 -10.63 -17.56
C GLU A 12 -14.98 -10.12 -16.78
N SER A 13 -15.61 -10.96 -15.96
CA SER A 13 -16.78 -10.54 -15.20
C SER A 13 -16.41 -9.73 -13.95
N PRO A 14 -17.23 -8.72 -13.57
CA PRO A 14 -17.06 -8.01 -12.30
C PRO A 14 -17.10 -8.95 -11.08
N GLY A 15 -17.81 -10.07 -11.17
CA GLY A 15 -17.89 -11.08 -10.13
C GLY A 15 -16.54 -11.73 -9.84
N THR A 16 -15.79 -12.09 -10.87
CA THR A 16 -14.46 -12.70 -10.74
C THR A 16 -13.46 -11.74 -10.09
N VAL A 17 -13.52 -10.45 -10.44
CA VAL A 17 -12.71 -9.41 -9.78
C VAL A 17 -13.03 -9.34 -8.28
N LYS A 18 -14.32 -9.31 -7.91
CA LYS A 18 -14.75 -9.27 -6.51
C LYS A 18 -14.31 -10.52 -5.75
N MET A 19 -14.43 -11.69 -6.34
CA MET A 19 -13.97 -12.95 -5.73
C MET A 19 -12.46 -12.92 -5.46
N GLY A 20 -11.67 -12.40 -6.40
CA GLY A 20 -10.24 -12.18 -6.19
C GLY A 20 -9.95 -11.26 -5.01
N LEU A 21 -10.67 -10.13 -4.91
CA LEU A 21 -10.51 -9.18 -3.80
C LEU A 21 -10.96 -9.77 -2.45
N ILE A 22 -12.04 -10.55 -2.43
CA ILE A 22 -12.49 -11.28 -1.23
C ILE A 22 -11.43 -12.30 -0.78
N ALA A 23 -10.77 -12.99 -1.70
CA ALA A 23 -9.68 -13.89 -1.35
C ALA A 23 -8.50 -13.15 -0.67
N PHE A 24 -8.17 -11.94 -1.12
CA PHE A 24 -7.18 -11.08 -0.45
C PHE A 24 -7.66 -10.60 0.93
N ASP A 25 -8.95 -10.33 1.10
CA ASP A 25 -9.53 -9.92 2.40
C ASP A 25 -9.48 -11.06 3.42
N VAL A 26 -9.86 -12.26 3.02
CA VAL A 26 -9.69 -13.48 3.85
C VAL A 26 -8.22 -13.71 4.16
N GLY A 27 -7.34 -13.55 3.17
CA GLY A 27 -5.89 -13.62 3.35
C GLY A 27 -5.38 -12.57 4.35
N LEU A 28 -5.93 -11.35 4.33
CA LEU A 28 -5.60 -10.30 5.29
C LEU A 28 -6.02 -10.69 6.71
N CYS A 29 -7.20 -11.28 6.90
CA CYS A 29 -7.64 -11.83 8.19
C CYS A 29 -6.66 -12.88 8.73
N LEU A 30 -6.22 -13.82 7.89
CA LEU A 30 -5.25 -14.84 8.28
C LEU A 30 -3.88 -14.25 8.62
N LEU A 31 -3.42 -13.29 7.84
CA LEU A 31 -2.18 -12.56 8.11
C LEU A 31 -2.26 -11.75 9.40
N LEU A 32 -3.41 -11.12 9.69
CA LEU A 32 -3.61 -10.35 10.91
C LEU A 32 -3.58 -11.26 12.14
N ALA A 33 -4.26 -12.42 12.09
CA ALA A 33 -4.19 -13.43 13.15
C ALA A 33 -2.73 -13.89 13.38
N ARG A 34 -2.00 -14.15 12.29
CA ARG A 34 -0.59 -14.52 12.33
C ARG A 34 0.29 -13.43 12.92
N PHE A 35 0.09 -12.18 12.50
CA PHE A 35 0.84 -11.02 13.00
C PHE A 35 0.61 -10.81 14.48
N LEU A 36 -0.64 -10.90 14.96
CA LEU A 36 -0.98 -10.79 16.37
C LEU A 36 -0.28 -11.89 17.18
N ALA A 37 -0.32 -13.13 16.71
CA ALA A 37 0.38 -14.25 17.36
C ALA A 37 1.90 -14.02 17.41
N LEU A 38 2.53 -13.52 16.33
CA LEU A 38 3.95 -13.19 16.29
C LEU A 38 4.34 -12.08 17.28
N ARG A 39 3.37 -11.22 17.63
CA ARG A 39 3.53 -10.13 18.60
C ARG A 39 3.14 -10.55 20.03
N GLY A 40 2.80 -11.81 20.27
CA GLY A 40 2.34 -12.30 21.57
C GLY A 40 0.97 -11.78 21.99
N MET A 41 0.17 -11.30 21.03
CA MET A 41 -1.20 -10.81 21.25
C MET A 41 -2.21 -11.90 20.89
N ASP A 42 -3.43 -11.83 21.46
CA ASP A 42 -4.50 -12.77 21.18
C ASP A 42 -4.95 -12.67 19.70
N PRO A 43 -4.79 -13.75 18.89
CA PRO A 43 -5.21 -13.77 17.50
C PRO A 43 -6.72 -13.54 17.30
N ARG A 44 -7.55 -13.81 18.33
CA ARG A 44 -9.01 -13.58 18.28
C ARG A 44 -9.37 -12.12 18.06
N ARG A 45 -8.46 -11.19 18.34
CA ARG A 45 -8.63 -9.75 18.02
C ARG A 45 -8.82 -9.50 16.53
N THR A 46 -8.46 -10.43 15.66
CA THR A 46 -8.76 -10.38 14.22
C THR A 46 -10.26 -10.25 13.96
N LEU A 47 -11.11 -10.74 14.87
CA LEU A 47 -12.57 -10.60 14.77
C LEU A 47 -13.02 -9.13 14.73
N ILE A 48 -12.28 -8.22 15.34
CA ILE A 48 -12.57 -6.77 15.28
C ILE A 48 -12.58 -6.27 13.82
N TYR A 49 -11.62 -6.75 13.02
CA TYR A 49 -11.57 -6.46 11.60
C TYR A 49 -12.59 -7.29 10.80
N ALA A 50 -12.60 -8.60 11.01
CA ALA A 50 -13.44 -9.53 10.23
C ALA A 50 -14.94 -9.28 10.35
N TRP A 51 -15.39 -8.72 11.49
CA TRP A 51 -16.79 -8.38 11.75
C TRP A 51 -17.10 -6.91 11.50
N HIS A 52 -16.11 -6.12 11.08
CA HIS A 52 -16.35 -4.73 10.77
C HIS A 52 -17.14 -4.60 9.45
N PRO A 53 -18.27 -3.87 9.39
CA PRO A 53 -19.11 -3.80 8.19
C PRO A 53 -18.43 -3.14 6.99
N LEU A 54 -17.48 -2.22 7.23
CA LEU A 54 -16.83 -1.46 6.16
C LEU A 54 -16.07 -2.35 5.16
N PRO A 55 -15.18 -3.30 5.56
CA PRO A 55 -14.55 -4.22 4.62
C PRO A 55 -15.56 -5.01 3.80
N LEU A 56 -16.68 -5.46 4.39
CA LEU A 56 -17.72 -6.20 3.67
C LEU A 56 -18.36 -5.34 2.57
N VAL A 57 -18.68 -4.08 2.88
CA VAL A 57 -19.29 -3.17 1.90
C VAL A 57 -18.28 -2.75 0.84
N GLU A 58 -17.08 -2.36 1.23
CA GLU A 58 -16.08 -1.81 0.31
C GLU A 58 -15.41 -2.88 -0.55
N VAL A 59 -15.08 -4.04 0.01
CA VAL A 59 -14.38 -5.10 -0.73
C VAL A 59 -15.37 -5.98 -1.48
N ALA A 60 -16.31 -6.62 -0.76
CA ALA A 60 -17.26 -7.55 -1.39
C ALA A 60 -18.38 -6.81 -2.15
N GLY A 61 -18.88 -5.70 -1.62
CA GLY A 61 -19.93 -4.91 -2.25
C GLY A 61 -19.41 -4.08 -3.42
N SER A 62 -18.51 -3.15 -3.17
CA SER A 62 -18.03 -2.14 -4.13
C SER A 62 -16.86 -2.61 -4.99
N GLY A 63 -16.08 -3.61 -4.53
CA GLY A 63 -14.90 -4.10 -5.25
C GLY A 63 -13.70 -3.15 -5.18
N HIS A 64 -13.52 -2.46 -4.04
CA HIS A 64 -12.38 -1.57 -3.85
C HIS A 64 -11.05 -2.33 -3.75
N ILE A 65 -10.08 -1.91 -4.56
CA ILE A 65 -8.75 -2.56 -4.66
C ILE A 65 -7.80 -2.23 -3.50
N ASP A 66 -8.21 -1.37 -2.57
CA ASP A 66 -7.41 -0.94 -1.41
C ASP A 66 -6.99 -2.11 -0.53
N ILE A 67 -7.76 -3.21 -0.58
CA ILE A 67 -7.44 -4.45 0.13
C ILE A 67 -6.08 -5.05 -0.28
N LEU A 68 -5.68 -4.91 -1.55
CA LEU A 68 -4.38 -5.37 -2.03
C LEU A 68 -3.23 -4.65 -1.33
N GLY A 69 -3.33 -3.31 -1.24
CA GLY A 69 -2.34 -2.50 -0.52
C GLY A 69 -2.24 -2.87 0.95
N SER A 70 -3.38 -3.10 1.61
CA SER A 70 -3.47 -3.51 3.01
C SER A 70 -2.87 -4.89 3.24
N PHE A 71 -3.21 -5.87 2.38
CA PHE A 71 -2.68 -7.23 2.42
C PHE A 71 -1.15 -7.25 2.30
N PHE A 72 -0.61 -6.63 1.26
CA PHE A 72 0.84 -6.61 1.05
C PHE A 72 1.58 -5.81 2.13
N THR A 73 0.97 -4.75 2.67
CA THR A 73 1.55 -4.00 3.80
C THR A 73 1.66 -4.87 5.04
N LEU A 74 0.60 -5.59 5.40
CA LEU A 74 0.62 -6.48 6.57
C LEU A 74 1.55 -7.68 6.34
N ALA A 75 1.58 -8.24 5.14
CA ALA A 75 2.53 -9.29 4.76
C ALA A 75 3.99 -8.82 4.88
N ALA A 76 4.28 -7.57 4.47
CA ALA A 76 5.58 -6.96 4.62
C ALA A 76 5.97 -6.80 6.09
N LEU A 77 5.05 -6.36 6.95
CA LEU A 77 5.26 -6.25 8.40
C LEU A 77 5.48 -7.64 9.04
N CYS A 78 4.74 -8.67 8.63
CA CYS A 78 4.98 -10.03 9.08
C CYS A 78 6.38 -10.51 8.70
N ALA A 79 6.80 -10.29 7.46
CA ALA A 79 8.13 -10.64 6.99
C ALA A 79 9.23 -9.88 7.74
N LEU A 80 9.00 -8.62 8.08
CA LEU A 80 9.91 -7.79 8.87
C LEU A 80 10.09 -8.35 10.30
N VAL A 81 8.99 -8.71 10.95
CA VAL A 81 9.01 -9.33 12.30
C VAL A 81 9.72 -10.68 12.27
N LEU A 82 9.62 -11.42 11.17
CA LEU A 82 10.32 -12.70 10.95
C LEU A 82 11.77 -12.52 10.47
N TYR A 83 12.31 -11.31 10.49
CA TYR A 83 13.68 -10.97 10.03
C TYR A 83 13.98 -11.32 8.57
N ARG A 84 12.95 -11.47 7.72
CA ARG A 84 13.06 -11.73 6.28
C ARG A 84 13.12 -10.42 5.51
N GLN A 85 14.21 -9.69 5.64
CA GLN A 85 14.36 -8.32 5.11
C GLN A 85 14.07 -8.21 3.61
N VAL A 86 14.65 -9.08 2.78
CA VAL A 86 14.46 -9.07 1.32
C VAL A 86 12.98 -9.23 0.96
N LEU A 87 12.30 -10.21 1.59
CA LEU A 87 10.88 -10.45 1.38
C LEU A 87 10.03 -9.26 1.87
N ALA A 88 10.39 -8.69 3.02
CA ALA A 88 9.69 -7.54 3.58
C ALA A 88 9.71 -6.33 2.64
N TYR A 89 10.85 -6.03 2.05
CA TYR A 89 10.99 -4.94 1.08
C TYR A 89 10.31 -5.23 -0.26
N ALA A 90 10.35 -6.47 -0.75
CA ALA A 90 9.63 -6.88 -1.94
C ALA A 90 8.10 -6.73 -1.77
N LEU A 91 7.57 -7.16 -0.61
CA LEU A 91 6.15 -7.03 -0.27
C LEU A 91 5.75 -5.57 -0.05
N LEU A 92 6.62 -4.74 0.55
CA LEU A 92 6.39 -3.31 0.70
C LEU A 92 6.34 -2.61 -0.67
N ALA A 93 7.20 -3.02 -1.62
CA ALA A 93 7.15 -2.53 -2.99
C ALA A 93 5.83 -2.91 -3.68
N ALA A 94 5.36 -4.16 -3.54
CA ALA A 94 4.06 -4.60 -4.05
C ALA A 94 2.89 -3.81 -3.43
N ALA A 95 2.96 -3.52 -2.12
CA ALA A 95 2.01 -2.65 -1.45
C ALA A 95 2.01 -1.24 -2.04
N THR A 96 3.21 -0.67 -2.27
CA THR A 96 3.39 0.67 -2.85
C THR A 96 2.87 0.74 -4.30
N LEU A 97 3.06 -0.32 -5.10
CA LEU A 97 2.50 -0.43 -6.45
C LEU A 97 0.96 -0.52 -6.45
N SER A 98 0.38 -1.07 -5.39
CA SER A 98 -1.08 -1.14 -5.23
C SER A 98 -1.66 0.19 -4.77
N LYS A 99 -0.97 0.88 -3.85
CA LYS A 99 -1.33 2.19 -3.31
C LYS A 99 -0.05 2.90 -2.85
N LEU A 100 0.13 4.17 -3.16
CA LEU A 100 1.39 4.90 -2.86
C LEU A 100 1.67 5.04 -1.35
N VAL A 101 0.62 5.07 -0.52
CA VAL A 101 0.74 5.31 0.94
C VAL A 101 1.76 4.41 1.66
N PRO A 102 1.87 3.09 1.38
CA PRO A 102 2.85 2.23 2.04
C PRO A 102 4.31 2.65 1.88
N VAL A 103 4.67 3.47 0.90
CA VAL A 103 6.04 3.98 0.73
C VAL A 103 6.54 4.74 1.96
N PHE A 104 5.64 5.41 2.70
CA PHE A 104 5.98 6.13 3.92
C PHE A 104 6.45 5.22 5.07
N LEU A 105 6.26 3.90 4.96
CA LEU A 105 6.81 2.93 5.91
C LEU A 105 8.29 2.61 5.65
N LEU A 106 8.84 2.98 4.50
CA LEU A 106 10.21 2.65 4.10
C LEU A 106 11.28 3.07 5.13
N PRO A 107 11.22 4.27 5.75
CA PRO A 107 12.18 4.65 6.80
C PRO A 107 12.14 3.73 8.02
N PHE A 108 10.94 3.24 8.41
CA PHE A 108 10.78 2.32 9.54
C PHE A 108 11.35 0.94 9.25
N PHE A 109 11.21 0.46 8.01
CA PHE A 109 11.80 -0.80 7.56
C PHE A 109 13.33 -0.75 7.65
N ARG A 110 13.93 0.39 7.27
CA ARG A 110 15.37 0.61 7.36
C ARG A 110 15.87 0.55 8.82
N GLN A 111 15.17 1.19 9.76
CA GLN A 111 15.56 1.20 11.17
C GLN A 111 15.51 -0.19 11.82
N HIS A 112 14.61 -1.07 11.38
CA HIS A 112 14.47 -2.43 11.89
C HIS A 112 15.46 -3.41 11.26
N GLY A 113 16.06 -3.08 10.13
CA GLY A 113 17.12 -3.87 9.48
C GLY A 113 18.46 -3.82 10.19
N ASP A 114 18.75 -2.73 10.90
CA ASP A 114 20.05 -2.43 11.50
C ASP A 114 20.14 -2.88 12.97
N ARG A 115 19.76 -4.11 13.30
CA ARG A 115 19.81 -4.63 14.67
C ARG A 115 21.20 -5.04 15.18
N ALA A 116 22.29 -4.71 14.48
CA ALA A 116 23.63 -4.83 15.06
C ALA A 116 24.02 -3.52 15.77
N PRO A 117 24.09 -3.46 17.12
CA PRO A 117 24.31 -2.21 17.86
C PRO A 117 25.68 -1.57 17.68
N SER A 118 26.63 -2.23 17.02
CA SER A 118 28.02 -1.81 17.07
C SER A 118 28.55 -0.99 15.90
N ASN A 119 27.84 -0.82 14.77
CA ASN A 119 28.40 -0.04 13.65
C ASN A 119 27.33 0.48 12.67
N ARG A 120 26.47 1.42 13.12
CA ARG A 120 25.46 2.08 12.24
C ARG A 120 26.07 2.68 10.96
N LEU A 121 27.27 3.25 11.04
CA LEU A 121 27.95 3.83 9.87
C LEU A 121 28.45 2.75 8.89
N ARG A 122 28.87 1.58 9.39
CA ARG A 122 29.35 0.48 8.56
C ARG A 122 28.20 -0.22 7.81
N SER A 123 27.00 -0.31 8.42
CA SER A 123 25.83 -0.91 7.76
C SER A 123 25.31 -0.04 6.60
N LEU A 124 25.45 1.29 6.67
CA LEU A 124 25.09 2.19 5.60
C LEU A 124 25.91 1.99 4.31
N PHE A 125 27.14 1.49 4.45
CA PHE A 125 28.07 1.23 3.34
C PHE A 125 28.21 -0.27 2.99
N SER A 126 27.61 -1.17 3.78
CA SER A 126 27.62 -2.61 3.53
C SER A 126 26.65 -2.97 2.41
N LEU A 127 27.10 -3.78 1.45
CA LEU A 127 26.26 -4.30 0.37
C LEU A 127 25.07 -5.12 0.91
N SER A 128 25.25 -5.85 2.01
CA SER A 128 24.19 -6.63 2.66
C SER A 128 23.07 -5.74 3.25
N GLY A 129 23.39 -4.53 3.75
CA GLY A 129 22.39 -3.57 4.22
C GLY A 129 21.63 -2.86 3.09
N ARG A 130 22.19 -2.85 1.86
CA ARG A 130 21.55 -2.21 0.68
C ARG A 130 20.70 -3.18 -0.14
N ALA A 131 20.98 -4.47 -0.07
CA ALA A 131 20.29 -5.49 -0.87
C ALA A 131 18.75 -5.45 -0.72
N PRO A 132 18.16 -5.35 0.49
CA PRO A 132 16.71 -5.25 0.63
C PRO A 132 16.15 -3.99 -0.05
N PHE A 133 16.80 -2.84 0.10
CA PHE A 133 16.38 -1.60 -0.56
C PHE A 133 16.46 -1.68 -2.09
N LEU A 134 17.53 -2.31 -2.60
CA LEU A 134 17.65 -2.56 -4.07
C LEU A 134 16.50 -3.44 -4.56
N VAL A 135 16.09 -4.46 -3.80
CA VAL A 135 14.92 -5.28 -4.14
C VAL A 135 13.66 -4.43 -4.21
N PHE A 136 13.44 -3.52 -3.26
CA PHE A 136 12.31 -2.58 -3.32
C PHE A 136 12.34 -1.78 -4.62
N VAL A 137 13.47 -1.17 -4.97
CA VAL A 137 13.63 -0.37 -6.20
C VAL A 137 13.39 -1.24 -7.44
N VAL A 138 13.98 -2.43 -7.50
CA VAL A 138 13.81 -3.34 -8.63
C VAL A 138 12.35 -3.75 -8.82
N VAL A 139 11.64 -4.10 -7.74
CA VAL A 139 10.22 -4.50 -7.83
C VAL A 139 9.36 -3.32 -8.31
N ILE A 140 9.61 -2.10 -7.80
CA ILE A 140 8.93 -0.89 -8.29
C ILE A 140 9.21 -0.68 -9.79
N SER A 141 10.49 -0.75 -10.20
CA SER A 141 10.88 -0.55 -11.60
C SER A 141 10.25 -1.59 -12.54
N LEU A 142 10.24 -2.85 -12.12
CA LEU A 142 9.59 -3.93 -12.89
C LEU A 142 8.08 -3.74 -12.98
N GLY A 143 7.44 -3.23 -11.92
CA GLY A 143 6.01 -2.92 -11.91
C GLY A 143 5.63 -1.80 -12.88
N TYR A 144 6.51 -0.82 -13.09
CA TYR A 144 6.31 0.28 -14.04
C TYR A 144 6.82 -0.03 -15.47
N MET A 145 7.67 -1.04 -15.63
CA MET A 145 8.28 -1.38 -16.92
C MET A 145 7.27 -1.56 -18.08
N PRO A 146 6.11 -2.23 -17.90
CA PRO A 146 5.12 -2.37 -18.98
C PRO A 146 4.51 -1.04 -19.45
N TYR A 147 4.68 0.02 -18.67
CA TYR A 147 4.05 1.34 -18.90
C TYR A 147 5.06 2.40 -19.35
N VAL A 148 6.33 2.05 -19.56
CA VAL A 148 7.38 3.00 -20.00
C VAL A 148 7.02 3.67 -21.33
N ASN A 149 6.34 2.95 -22.22
CA ASN A 149 5.90 3.47 -23.51
C ASN A 149 4.61 4.31 -23.44
N ALA A 150 4.00 4.43 -22.25
CA ALA A 150 2.78 5.24 -22.06
C ALA A 150 3.09 6.75 -21.95
N GLU A 151 4.34 7.16 -22.15
CA GLU A 151 4.83 8.55 -22.11
C GLU A 151 4.42 9.31 -20.83
N MET A 152 4.05 10.61 -20.95
CA MET A 152 3.61 11.44 -19.83
C MET A 152 2.25 11.00 -19.23
N HIS A 153 1.53 10.08 -19.86
CA HIS A 153 0.23 9.60 -19.40
C HIS A 153 0.29 8.68 -18.16
N ILE A 154 1.48 8.22 -17.76
CA ILE A 154 1.65 7.41 -16.52
C ILE A 154 1.04 8.11 -15.30
N PHE A 155 1.16 9.44 -15.23
CA PHE A 155 0.65 10.24 -14.10
C PHE A 155 -0.69 10.93 -14.38
N SER A 156 -1.28 10.77 -15.56
CA SER A 156 -2.55 11.39 -15.91
C SER A 156 -3.69 10.99 -14.97
N GLY A 157 -3.74 9.72 -14.56
CA GLY A 157 -4.69 9.24 -13.56
C GLY A 157 -4.50 9.91 -12.19
N LEU A 158 -3.26 10.12 -11.76
CA LEU A 158 -2.95 10.80 -10.50
C LEU A 158 -3.33 12.29 -10.56
N THR A 159 -3.01 12.98 -11.66
CA THR A 159 -3.41 14.39 -11.87
C THR A 159 -4.91 14.54 -11.94
N THR A 160 -5.61 13.66 -12.65
CA THR A 160 -7.08 13.66 -12.70
C THR A 160 -7.68 13.42 -11.32
N TYR A 161 -7.10 12.48 -10.56
CA TYR A 161 -7.51 12.20 -9.18
C TYR A 161 -7.31 13.43 -8.28
N LEU A 162 -6.14 14.06 -8.30
CA LEU A 162 -5.84 15.23 -7.48
C LEU A 162 -6.70 16.44 -7.83
N ASN A 163 -7.07 16.60 -9.10
CA ASN A 163 -7.84 17.76 -9.55
C ASN A 163 -9.35 17.60 -9.38
N ASN A 164 -9.87 16.36 -9.47
CA ASN A 164 -11.32 16.13 -9.57
C ASN A 164 -11.92 15.41 -8.34
N TRP A 165 -11.07 14.82 -7.46
CA TRP A 165 -11.57 14.03 -6.36
C TRP A 165 -11.24 14.70 -5.02
N HIS A 166 -12.23 15.37 -4.45
CA HIS A 166 -12.14 16.03 -3.14
C HIS A 166 -12.81 15.13 -2.09
N PHE A 167 -12.04 14.21 -1.50
CA PHE A 167 -12.50 13.44 -0.35
C PHE A 167 -12.39 14.28 0.92
N ASN A 168 -13.36 14.14 1.83
CA ASN A 168 -13.50 14.96 3.03
C ASN A 168 -13.70 16.45 2.70
N ASP A 169 -14.66 16.74 1.85
CA ASP A 169 -15.00 18.07 1.35
C ASP A 169 -15.20 19.12 2.47
N PHE A 170 -15.62 18.69 3.66
CA PHE A 170 -15.84 19.62 4.77
C PHE A 170 -14.56 20.38 5.15
N PHE A 171 -13.47 19.68 5.44
CA PHE A 171 -12.20 20.31 5.80
C PHE A 171 -11.57 21.07 4.65
N TYR A 172 -11.63 20.48 3.45
CA TYR A 172 -11.12 21.13 2.24
C TYR A 172 -11.90 22.42 1.93
N SER A 173 -13.22 22.37 1.94
CA SER A 173 -14.11 23.54 1.70
C SER A 173 -13.92 24.59 2.76
N LEU A 174 -13.81 24.21 4.04
CA LEU A 174 -13.53 25.11 5.14
C LEU A 174 -12.17 25.81 4.96
N PHE A 175 -11.11 25.05 4.66
CA PHE A 175 -9.77 25.58 4.48
C PHE A 175 -9.68 26.48 3.25
N ARG A 176 -10.31 26.08 2.14
CA ARG A 176 -10.42 26.89 0.92
C ARG A 176 -11.18 28.21 1.18
N SER A 177 -12.29 28.16 1.90
CA SER A 177 -13.06 29.35 2.26
C SER A 177 -12.24 30.31 3.15
N LEU A 178 -11.48 29.78 4.11
CA LEU A 178 -10.58 30.57 4.94
C LEU A 178 -9.45 31.22 4.12
N LEU A 179 -8.87 30.47 3.18
CA LEU A 179 -7.83 30.99 2.29
C LEU A 179 -8.36 32.10 1.37
N THR A 180 -9.57 31.93 0.80
CA THR A 180 -10.20 32.96 -0.04
C THR A 180 -10.54 34.21 0.74
N LEU A 181 -10.89 34.10 2.03
CA LEU A 181 -11.10 35.26 2.91
C LEU A 181 -9.79 35.99 3.22
N LEU A 182 -8.69 35.23 3.36
CA LEU A 182 -7.36 35.80 3.69
C LEU A 182 -6.60 36.30 2.45
N THR A 183 -6.91 35.78 1.25
CA THR A 183 -6.26 36.12 -0.01
C THR A 183 -7.30 36.41 -1.10
N PRO A 184 -7.96 37.57 -1.09
CA PRO A 184 -9.02 37.91 -2.06
C PRO A 184 -8.54 37.92 -3.52
N SER A 185 -7.23 38.03 -3.78
CA SER A 185 -6.64 38.07 -5.12
C SER A 185 -6.35 36.71 -5.77
N ALA A 186 -6.53 35.60 -5.03
CA ALA A 186 -6.27 34.25 -5.56
C ALA A 186 -7.52 33.52 -6.12
N ALA A 187 -8.65 34.22 -6.22
CA ALA A 187 -9.94 33.65 -6.62
C ALA A 187 -10.18 33.63 -8.14
N THR A 188 -9.18 33.90 -8.98
CA THR A 188 -9.32 33.98 -10.45
C THR A 188 -8.39 33.03 -11.22
N TYR A 189 -8.23 31.77 -10.72
CA TYR A 189 -7.66 30.71 -11.56
C TYR A 189 -8.34 29.37 -11.30
#